data_61912aa1cf84a765ae5ef71276a309b8
#
_entry.id   61912aa1cf84a765ae5ef71276a309b8
#
_cell.length_a   1.000
_cell.length_b   1.000
_cell.length_c   1.000
_cell.angle_alpha   90.00
_cell.angle_beta   90.00
_cell.angle_gamma   90.00
#
_symmetry.space_group_name_H-M   'P 1'
#
loop_
_entity.id
_entity.type
_entity.pdbx_description
1 polymer ?
#
loop_
_entity_poly.entity_id
_entity_poly.type
_entity_poly.pdbx_seq_one_letter_code
_entity_poly.pdbx_strand_id
1 'polypeptide(L)'
;MNYPAIPREFFNGDCFDAYRILGAHPCSDNGTEGWRFAVWAPGATAVEVCGGFDGWEAGVPMEKADTGVWSAFVPGLAEGDLYKYRVHGADGSVVMRSDPYAFSTELRPGTASRLAKMDFHFDDSAWMERRDKCRNRPLNIYEMHVG
;
A
#
# COMPACT_ATOMS: atom_id res chain seq x y z
N MET A 1 -5.25 -18.03 -4.38
CA MET A 1 -3.91 -17.41 -4.21
C MET A 1 -3.49 -17.53 -2.76
N ASN A 2 -2.21 -17.82 -2.46
CA ASN A 2 -1.74 -17.84 -1.08
C ASN A 2 -1.19 -16.45 -0.73
N TYR A 3 -2.01 -15.62 -0.09
CA TYR A 3 -1.58 -14.27 0.32
C TYR A 3 -0.63 -14.36 1.52
N PRO A 4 0.42 -13.53 1.59
CA PRO A 4 1.28 -13.49 2.77
C PRO A 4 0.44 -13.15 4.01
N ALA A 5 0.59 -13.98 5.04
CA ALA A 5 -0.10 -13.74 6.30
C ALA A 5 0.52 -12.54 7.02
N ILE A 6 -0.33 -11.71 7.60
CA ILE A 6 0.14 -10.62 8.44
C ILE A 6 0.73 -11.19 9.74
N PRO A 7 1.93 -10.76 10.18
CA PRO A 7 2.57 -11.29 11.37
C PRO A 7 1.80 -10.90 12.65
N ARG A 8 1.94 -11.71 13.70
CA ARG A 8 1.26 -11.45 14.99
C ARG A 8 1.68 -10.13 15.64
N GLU A 9 2.90 -9.72 15.40
CA GLU A 9 3.50 -8.48 15.86
C GLU A 9 2.73 -7.25 15.39
N PHE A 10 2.03 -7.34 14.26
CA PHE A 10 1.15 -6.28 13.76
C PHE A 10 0.04 -5.94 14.78
N PHE A 11 -0.56 -6.94 15.39
CA PHE A 11 -1.67 -6.75 16.34
C PHE A 11 -1.20 -6.23 17.71
N ASN A 12 0.09 -6.36 18.00
CA ASN A 12 0.70 -5.84 19.22
C ASN A 12 1.32 -4.44 19.02
N GLY A 13 1.33 -3.92 17.78
CA GLY A 13 1.96 -2.65 17.45
C GLY A 13 3.47 -2.71 17.22
N ASP A 14 4.05 -3.90 17.14
CA ASP A 14 5.50 -4.13 17.01
C ASP A 14 5.95 -4.45 15.57
N CYS A 15 5.06 -4.34 14.58
CA CYS A 15 5.36 -4.61 13.18
C CYS A 15 5.61 -3.30 12.42
N PHE A 16 6.87 -3.02 12.09
CA PHE A 16 7.28 -1.81 11.37
C PHE A 16 7.33 -1.99 9.86
N ASP A 17 7.11 -3.20 9.36
CA ASP A 17 7.19 -3.55 7.94
C ASP A 17 5.86 -4.10 7.36
N ALA A 18 4.73 -3.82 8.02
CA ALA A 18 3.41 -4.19 7.55
C ALA A 18 3.11 -3.70 6.12
N TYR A 19 3.74 -2.61 5.67
CA TYR A 19 3.65 -2.09 4.32
C TYR A 19 4.15 -3.07 3.24
N ARG A 20 4.91 -4.10 3.59
CA ARG A 20 5.33 -5.17 2.68
C ARG A 20 4.20 -6.15 2.36
N ILE A 21 3.18 -6.17 3.21
CA ILE A 21 2.03 -7.07 3.12
C ILE A 21 0.77 -6.29 2.76
N LEU A 22 0.48 -5.24 3.53
CA LEU A 22 -0.65 -4.34 3.30
C LEU A 22 -0.32 -3.35 2.19
N GLY A 23 -1.37 -2.84 1.54
CA GLY A 23 -1.23 -1.97 0.39
C GLY A 23 -1.39 -2.71 -0.94
N ALA A 24 -1.00 -2.04 -2.03
CA ALA A 24 -1.03 -2.58 -3.38
C ALA A 24 0.39 -2.95 -3.83
N HIS A 25 0.58 -4.20 -4.25
CA HIS A 25 1.88 -4.74 -4.67
C HIS A 25 1.78 -5.42 -6.02
N PRO A 26 2.72 -5.16 -6.95
CA PRO A 26 2.77 -5.90 -8.21
C PRO A 26 3.10 -7.37 -7.93
N CYS A 27 2.41 -8.26 -8.60
CA CYS A 27 2.67 -9.71 -8.51
C CYS A 27 2.15 -10.44 -9.74
N SER A 28 2.52 -11.71 -9.86
CA SER A 28 1.98 -12.63 -10.86
C SER A 28 1.19 -13.73 -10.18
N ASP A 29 0.01 -14.05 -10.70
CA ASP A 29 -0.80 -15.18 -10.28
C ASP A 29 -1.06 -16.11 -11.46
N ASN A 30 -0.64 -17.38 -11.35
CA ASN A 30 -0.76 -18.39 -12.39
C ASN A 30 -0.26 -17.90 -13.77
N GLY A 31 0.83 -17.11 -13.79
CA GLY A 31 1.43 -16.56 -15.01
C GLY A 31 0.72 -15.31 -15.55
N THR A 32 -0.25 -14.78 -14.84
CA THR A 32 -0.92 -13.51 -15.19
C THR A 32 -0.37 -12.39 -14.31
N GLU A 33 0.16 -11.35 -14.95
CA GLU A 33 0.65 -10.15 -14.26
C GLU A 33 -0.50 -9.28 -13.76
N GLY A 34 -0.33 -8.70 -12.56
CA GLY A 34 -1.34 -7.86 -11.95
C GLY A 34 -0.88 -7.27 -10.63
N TRP A 35 -1.84 -6.86 -9.82
CA TRP A 35 -1.60 -6.26 -8.52
C TRP A 35 -2.40 -6.99 -7.44
N ARG A 36 -1.72 -7.29 -6.36
CA ARG A 36 -2.33 -7.78 -5.13
C ARG A 36 -2.65 -6.57 -4.24
N PHE A 37 -3.87 -6.53 -3.75
CA PHE A 37 -4.34 -5.56 -2.76
C PHE A 37 -4.55 -6.24 -1.42
N ALA A 38 -4.17 -5.57 -0.34
CA ALA A 38 -4.41 -6.06 1.01
C ALA A 38 -4.68 -4.89 1.97
N VAL A 39 -5.75 -4.98 2.74
CA VAL A 39 -6.13 -3.98 3.74
C VAL A 39 -6.66 -4.64 5.00
N TRP A 40 -6.29 -4.11 6.16
CA TRP A 40 -6.83 -4.57 7.44
C TRP A 40 -8.09 -3.79 7.78
N ALA A 41 -9.23 -4.47 7.76
CA ALA A 41 -10.55 -3.92 8.07
C ALA A 41 -11.40 -4.96 8.81
N PRO A 42 -11.07 -5.30 10.07
CA PRO A 42 -11.67 -6.42 10.80
C PRO A 42 -13.18 -6.24 11.02
N GLY A 43 -13.64 -4.98 11.19
CA GLY A 43 -15.06 -4.64 11.40
C GLY A 43 -15.89 -4.53 10.11
N ALA A 44 -15.26 -4.63 8.93
CA ALA A 44 -16.00 -4.58 7.68
C ALA A 44 -16.75 -5.89 7.42
N THR A 45 -17.94 -5.77 6.82
CA THR A 45 -18.75 -6.89 6.33
C THR A 45 -18.43 -7.29 4.91
N ALA A 46 -17.96 -6.33 4.08
CA ALA A 46 -17.42 -6.53 2.76
C ALA A 46 -16.41 -5.43 2.43
N VAL A 47 -15.43 -5.74 1.59
CA VAL A 47 -14.49 -4.76 1.02
C VAL A 47 -14.30 -5.05 -0.46
N GLU A 48 -14.25 -4.01 -1.27
CA GLU A 48 -13.99 -4.10 -2.71
C GLU A 48 -12.89 -3.12 -3.11
N VAL A 49 -12.10 -3.49 -4.10
CA VAL A 49 -11.17 -2.57 -4.77
C VAL A 49 -11.88 -1.95 -5.95
N CYS A 50 -12.00 -0.63 -5.98
CA CYS A 50 -12.58 0.14 -7.07
C CYS A 50 -11.53 1.09 -7.64
N GLY A 51 -11.61 1.40 -8.93
CA GLY A 51 -10.66 2.31 -9.55
C GLY A 51 -11.07 2.79 -10.94
N GLY A 52 -10.17 3.51 -11.60
CA GLY A 52 -10.40 3.91 -12.99
C GLY A 52 -10.59 2.73 -13.94
N PHE A 53 -10.07 1.56 -13.57
CA PHE A 53 -10.14 0.33 -14.35
C PHE A 53 -11.55 -0.30 -14.42
N ASP A 54 -12.45 0.06 -13.51
CA ASP A 54 -13.84 -0.41 -13.48
C ASP A 54 -14.86 0.75 -13.54
N GLY A 55 -14.38 1.96 -13.86
CA GLY A 55 -15.21 3.17 -13.87
C GLY A 55 -15.68 3.61 -12.48
N TRP A 56 -15.06 3.11 -11.40
CA TRP A 56 -15.43 3.37 -10.00
C TRP A 56 -16.77 2.77 -9.56
N GLU A 57 -17.37 1.91 -10.38
CA GLU A 57 -18.73 1.40 -10.20
C GLU A 57 -18.79 -0.05 -9.71
N ALA A 58 -18.18 -0.96 -10.45
CA ALA A 58 -18.36 -2.39 -10.21
C ALA A 58 -17.67 -2.87 -8.93
N GLY A 59 -16.39 -2.51 -8.75
CA GLY A 59 -15.55 -3.00 -7.66
C GLY A 59 -15.16 -4.48 -7.81
N VAL A 60 -13.95 -4.81 -7.40
CA VAL A 60 -13.48 -6.19 -7.30
C VAL A 60 -13.62 -6.63 -5.84
N PRO A 61 -14.46 -7.64 -5.55
CA PRO A 61 -14.65 -8.10 -4.17
C PRO A 61 -13.37 -8.70 -3.61
N MET A 62 -13.10 -8.41 -2.34
CA MET A 62 -11.95 -8.92 -1.61
C MET A 62 -12.34 -10.08 -0.69
N GLU A 63 -11.43 -11.01 -0.47
CA GLU A 63 -11.60 -12.14 0.44
C GLU A 63 -11.08 -11.79 1.83
N LYS A 64 -11.88 -12.09 2.87
CA LYS A 64 -11.52 -11.84 4.26
C LYS A 64 -10.79 -13.04 4.87
N ALA A 65 -9.61 -12.81 5.41
CA ALA A 65 -8.92 -13.77 6.26
C ALA A 65 -9.39 -13.68 7.72
N ASP A 66 -9.16 -14.73 8.51
CA ASP A 66 -9.50 -14.78 9.95
C ASP A 66 -8.86 -13.65 10.76
N THR A 67 -7.74 -13.10 10.29
CA THR A 67 -7.04 -11.97 10.90
C THR A 67 -7.75 -10.63 10.69
N GLY A 68 -8.79 -10.58 9.87
CA GLY A 68 -9.47 -9.35 9.47
C GLY A 68 -8.77 -8.59 8.35
N VAL A 69 -7.76 -9.19 7.72
CA VAL A 69 -7.16 -8.69 6.47
C VAL A 69 -8.03 -9.12 5.30
N TRP A 70 -8.31 -8.17 4.43
CA TRP A 70 -8.99 -8.38 3.16
C TRP A 70 -7.98 -8.33 2.04
N SER A 71 -8.11 -9.19 1.06
CA SER A 71 -7.18 -9.26 -0.07
C SER A 71 -7.86 -9.64 -1.39
N ALA A 72 -7.32 -9.09 -2.48
CA ALA A 72 -7.73 -9.43 -3.84
C ALA A 72 -6.53 -9.35 -4.78
N PHE A 73 -6.61 -10.07 -5.90
CA PHE A 73 -5.73 -9.90 -7.04
C PHE A 73 -6.52 -9.32 -8.21
N VAL A 74 -5.97 -8.29 -8.84
CA VAL A 74 -6.57 -7.64 -10.01
C VAL A 74 -5.56 -7.69 -11.16
N PRO A 75 -5.84 -8.43 -12.24
CA PRO A 75 -4.95 -8.52 -13.39
C PRO A 75 -5.04 -7.26 -14.26
N GLY A 76 -3.98 -7.05 -15.06
CA GLY A 76 -3.98 -6.07 -16.14
C GLY A 76 -3.88 -4.61 -15.71
N LEU A 77 -3.69 -4.33 -14.42
CA LEU A 77 -3.46 -2.97 -13.93
C LEU A 77 -2.03 -2.54 -14.17
N ALA A 78 -1.85 -1.24 -14.42
CA ALA A 78 -0.57 -0.61 -14.65
C ALA A 78 -0.14 0.29 -13.49
N GLU A 79 1.15 0.55 -13.37
CA GLU A 79 1.65 1.59 -12.49
C GLU A 79 1.04 2.95 -12.87
N GLY A 80 0.59 3.70 -11.85
CA GLY A 80 -0.11 4.97 -12.03
C GLY A 80 -1.63 4.86 -11.97
N ASP A 81 -2.22 3.67 -12.11
CA ASP A 81 -3.66 3.48 -11.99
C ASP A 81 -4.16 3.89 -10.60
N LEU A 82 -5.33 4.51 -10.59
CA LEU A 82 -5.96 5.02 -9.37
C LEU A 82 -6.93 4.00 -8.78
N TYR A 83 -6.92 3.87 -7.45
CA TYR A 83 -7.80 2.98 -6.74
C TYR A 83 -8.21 3.50 -5.36
N LYS A 84 -9.30 2.95 -4.83
CA LYS A 84 -9.78 3.07 -3.45
C LYS A 84 -10.35 1.76 -2.98
N TYR A 85 -10.55 1.65 -1.66
CA TYR A 85 -11.36 0.59 -1.09
C TYR A 85 -12.77 1.09 -0.84
N ARG A 86 -13.77 0.34 -1.32
CA ARG A 86 -15.18 0.50 -0.92
C ARG A 86 -15.40 -0.41 0.26
N VAL A 87 -15.64 0.17 1.43
CA VAL A 87 -15.76 -0.54 2.69
C VAL A 87 -17.20 -0.53 3.15
N HIS A 88 -17.77 -1.71 3.41
CA HIS A 88 -19.10 -1.89 3.92
C HIS A 88 -19.06 -2.13 5.42
N GLY A 89 -19.70 -1.27 6.20
CA GLY A 89 -19.78 -1.35 7.65
C GLY A 89 -20.92 -2.29 8.11
N ALA A 90 -20.83 -2.77 9.33
CA ALA A 90 -21.88 -3.59 9.96
C ALA A 90 -23.19 -2.81 10.18
N ASP A 91 -23.12 -1.49 10.21
CA ASP A 91 -24.26 -0.57 10.32
C ASP A 91 -24.95 -0.29 8.98
N GLY A 92 -24.53 -0.95 7.90
CA GLY A 92 -25.01 -0.74 6.55
C GLY A 92 -24.40 0.46 5.83
N SER A 93 -23.44 1.16 6.43
CA SER A 93 -22.71 2.24 5.77
C SER A 93 -21.82 1.71 4.65
N VAL A 94 -21.67 2.49 3.57
CA VAL A 94 -20.75 2.21 2.49
C VAL A 94 -19.87 3.44 2.26
N VAL A 95 -18.58 3.30 2.41
CA VAL A 95 -17.64 4.42 2.32
C VAL A 95 -16.44 4.10 1.43
N MET A 96 -16.03 5.09 0.62
CA MET A 96 -14.81 5.02 -0.18
C MET A 96 -13.63 5.50 0.67
N ARG A 97 -12.58 4.69 0.76
CA ARG A 97 -11.37 4.99 1.53
C ARG A 97 -10.12 4.86 0.68
N SER A 98 -9.19 5.80 0.87
CA SER A 98 -7.84 5.66 0.37
C SER A 98 -7.14 4.53 1.10
N ASP A 99 -6.17 3.92 0.45
CA ASP A 99 -5.34 2.90 1.08
C ASP A 99 -4.38 3.53 2.10
N PRO A 100 -4.42 3.15 3.38
CA PRO A 100 -3.52 3.67 4.40
C PRO A 100 -2.05 3.27 4.17
N TYR A 101 -1.79 2.25 3.35
CA TYR A 101 -0.46 1.77 2.99
C TYR A 101 -0.09 2.08 1.53
N ALA A 102 -0.79 3.03 0.88
CA ALA A 102 -0.45 3.44 -0.47
C ALA A 102 0.95 4.10 -0.53
N PHE A 103 1.78 3.68 -1.47
CA PHE A 103 3.08 4.29 -1.73
C PHE A 103 2.98 5.61 -2.50
N SER A 104 1.85 5.84 -3.18
CA SER A 104 1.58 7.05 -3.93
C SER A 104 0.10 7.41 -3.88
N THR A 105 -0.20 8.69 -4.01
CA THR A 105 -1.57 9.22 -3.99
C THR A 105 -1.78 10.24 -5.09
N GLU A 106 -3.03 10.57 -5.37
CA GLU A 106 -3.36 11.71 -6.21
C GLU A 106 -2.92 13.04 -5.57
N LEU A 107 -2.72 14.03 -6.43
CA LEU A 107 -2.61 15.43 -5.98
C LEU A 107 -3.99 15.94 -5.57
N ARG A 108 -4.02 16.77 -4.54
CA ARG A 108 -5.25 17.44 -4.10
C ARG A 108 -5.87 18.24 -5.26
N PRO A 109 -7.22 18.25 -5.40
CA PRO A 109 -8.25 17.75 -4.48
C PRO A 109 -8.55 16.24 -4.59
N GLY A 110 -7.86 15.50 -5.46
CA GLY A 110 -8.00 14.05 -5.55
C GLY A 110 -7.69 13.35 -4.21
N THR A 111 -8.30 12.20 -4.00
CA THR A 111 -8.14 11.42 -2.76
C THR A 111 -7.93 9.93 -3.02
N ALA A 112 -7.67 9.54 -4.27
CA ALA A 112 -7.39 8.16 -4.58
C ALA A 112 -5.93 7.79 -4.28
N SER A 113 -5.71 6.54 -3.98
CA SER A 113 -4.39 5.93 -3.96
C SER A 113 -3.96 5.63 -5.38
N ARG A 114 -2.66 5.61 -5.63
CA ARG A 114 -2.07 5.35 -6.94
C ARG A 114 -1.15 4.15 -6.86
N LEU A 115 -1.24 3.24 -7.81
CA LEU A 115 -0.33 2.11 -7.94
C LEU A 115 1.09 2.61 -8.21
N ALA A 116 2.04 2.20 -7.38
CA ALA A 116 3.45 2.54 -7.52
C ALA A 116 4.33 1.35 -7.17
N LYS A 117 5.35 1.11 -7.97
CA LYS A 117 6.37 0.10 -7.70
C LYS A 117 7.43 0.69 -6.77
N MET A 118 7.84 -0.10 -5.78
CA MET A 118 8.93 0.25 -4.85
C MET A 118 10.16 -0.57 -5.20
N ASP A 119 10.67 -0.38 -6.40
CA ASP A 119 11.82 -1.10 -6.96
C ASP A 119 13.10 -0.28 -7.02
N PHE A 120 13.09 0.94 -6.47
CA PHE A 120 14.27 1.78 -6.42
C PHE A 120 15.33 1.16 -5.50
N HIS A 121 16.50 0.94 -6.05
CA HIS A 121 17.66 0.45 -5.32
C HIS A 121 18.64 1.60 -5.05
N PHE A 122 18.97 1.81 -3.77
CA PHE A 122 19.98 2.79 -3.38
C PHE A 122 21.38 2.21 -3.60
N ASP A 123 22.20 2.86 -4.41
CA ASP A 123 23.62 2.59 -4.50
C ASP A 123 24.40 3.55 -3.59
N ASP A 124 24.27 3.31 -2.28
CA ASP A 124 24.87 4.15 -1.24
C ASP A 124 25.98 3.44 -0.45
N SER A 125 26.47 2.30 -0.92
CA SER A 125 27.49 1.47 -0.28
C SER A 125 28.72 2.29 0.12
N ALA A 126 29.23 3.11 -0.79
CA ALA A 126 30.39 3.97 -0.54
C ALA A 126 30.12 5.06 0.54
N TRP A 127 28.87 5.50 0.68
CA TRP A 127 28.46 6.38 1.77
C TRP A 127 28.36 5.62 3.09
N MET A 128 27.74 4.47 3.10
CA MET A 128 27.54 3.63 4.30
C MET A 128 28.90 3.25 4.94
N GLU A 129 29.91 2.97 4.14
CA GLU A 129 31.27 2.69 4.62
C GLU A 129 31.95 3.89 5.30
N ARG A 130 31.59 5.11 4.94
CA ARG A 130 32.23 6.35 5.40
C ARG A 130 31.45 7.12 6.44
N ARG A 131 30.14 6.91 6.58
CA ARG A 131 29.25 7.75 7.39
C ARG A 131 29.68 7.89 8.84
N ASP A 132 30.18 6.84 9.46
CA ASP A 132 30.62 6.87 10.88
C ASP A 132 31.92 7.66 11.09
N LYS A 133 32.71 7.84 10.04
CA LYS A 133 33.94 8.63 10.08
C LYS A 133 33.71 10.14 10.01
N CYS A 134 32.48 10.56 9.76
CA CYS A 134 32.13 11.97 9.56
C CYS A 134 31.68 12.69 10.85
N ARG A 135 31.45 11.98 11.96
CA ARG A 135 30.90 12.54 13.21
C ARG A 135 31.76 13.63 13.87
N ASN A 136 33.08 13.59 13.65
CA ASN A 136 34.04 14.55 14.23
C ASN A 136 34.51 15.62 13.25
N ARG A 137 33.78 15.85 12.17
CA ARG A 137 34.08 16.90 11.18
C ARG A 137 33.12 18.07 11.33
N PRO A 138 33.52 19.30 10.98
CA PRO A 138 32.61 20.44 10.90
C PRO A 138 31.45 20.10 9.95
N LEU A 139 30.21 20.35 10.39
CA LEU A 139 29.00 20.19 9.58
C LEU A 139 28.47 21.56 9.21
N ASN A 140 28.22 21.77 7.92
CA ASN A 140 27.41 22.86 7.45
C ASN A 140 25.99 22.35 7.30
N ILE A 141 25.08 22.83 8.15
CA ILE A 141 23.65 22.51 8.06
C ILE A 141 22.97 23.67 7.33
N TYR A 142 22.35 23.36 6.21
CA TYR A 142 21.55 24.30 5.44
C TYR A 142 20.10 23.84 5.46
N GLU A 143 19.24 24.64 6.05
CA GLU A 143 17.80 24.42 6.08
C GLU A 143 17.16 25.39 5.08
N MET A 144 16.37 24.83 4.15
CA MET A 144 15.63 25.66 3.24
C MET A 144 14.19 25.18 3.12
N HIS A 145 13.28 26.12 3.02
CA HIS A 145 11.88 25.86 2.69
C HIS A 145 11.73 25.99 1.18
N VAL A 146 11.47 24.85 0.52
CA VAL A 146 11.14 24.81 -0.90
C VAL A 146 9.63 24.91 -1.00
N GLY A 147 9.13 26.15 -1.08
CA GLY A 147 7.70 26.51 -1.05
C GLY A 147 6.85 25.98 -2.18
#